data_e828be02e37be167a23d443131c89e69
#
_entry.id   e828be02e37be167a23d443131c89e69
#
_cell.length_a   1.000
_cell.length_b   1.000
_cell.length_c   1.000
_cell.angle_alpha   90.00
_cell.angle_beta   90.00
_cell.angle_gamma   90.00
#
_symmetry.space_group_name_H-M   'P 1'
#
loop_
_entity.id
_entity.type
_entity.pdbx_description
1 polymer ?
#
loop_
_entity_poly.entity_id
_entity_poly.type
_entity_poly.pdbx_seq_one_letter_code
_entity_poly.pdbx_strand_id
1 'polypeptide(L)'
;MKAPQIKTQLPGPKAQAIIERDRRVTAPAYGRVYPLVVKQAKGMEVEDVDGNLFLDFMAGIAVASTGHAHPRVVRAIEEQTKKFLHICGSDYYYEPMVELAEKLARLVPGDGAKKVFFTNSGAESVEAAIKLARYYTKRQHIIAFDGAFHGRTLGALSLTASRASHRAHFGPLIPDVHHVPYGFCYRCPYQLKHDSCGIECVRIIEKQLFRYEVQPEEVAAIFVEPIQGEGGYIVPPPEYLPMLQELCRKHGILLVLDEIQSGFGRTGKMFACEHWGIEPDIVCAAKGIASGMPLGAMIARAEISTWPPSAHGSTFGGNPVACAAALATIELLEQGLVENAAKVGSVLKERLSALQSRYPAIGDVRGLGLMIGVDFASTDGHRAPERNLRDRIMLKSFEKGLLLLSCGESTLRFCPPLIVGPSEVETAVRLFDQAIEQTLRE
;
A
#
# COMPACT_ATOMS: atom_id res chain seq x y z
N MET A 1 17.28 -19.60 8.36
CA MET A 1 16.19 -19.69 7.36
C MET A 1 16.11 -21.10 6.81
N LYS A 2 14.90 -21.69 6.71
CA LYS A 2 14.67 -23.01 6.11
C LYS A 2 14.04 -22.91 4.70
N ALA A 3 13.31 -21.84 4.44
CA ALA A 3 12.69 -21.58 3.14
C ALA A 3 13.70 -21.04 2.12
N PRO A 4 13.51 -21.32 0.79
CA PRO A 4 12.42 -22.14 0.27
C PRO A 4 12.74 -23.65 0.29
N GLN A 5 11.68 -24.47 0.42
CA GLN A 5 11.77 -25.93 0.24
C GLN A 5 10.47 -26.44 -0.40
N ILE A 6 10.47 -26.69 -1.67
CA ILE A 6 9.33 -27.26 -2.39
C ILE A 6 9.48 -28.78 -2.44
N LYS A 7 8.59 -29.51 -1.78
CA LYS A 7 8.64 -30.96 -1.58
C LYS A 7 7.64 -31.72 -2.46
N THR A 8 6.59 -31.02 -2.91
CA THR A 8 5.52 -31.62 -3.71
C THR A 8 5.34 -30.85 -5.01
N GLN A 9 4.60 -31.43 -5.95
CA GLN A 9 4.02 -30.64 -7.03
C GLN A 9 3.08 -29.59 -6.45
N LEU A 10 2.98 -28.42 -7.07
CA LEU A 10 2.12 -27.34 -6.63
C LEU A 10 0.88 -27.22 -7.52
N PRO A 11 -0.37 -27.22 -6.97
CA PRO A 11 -0.68 -27.50 -5.55
C PRO A 11 -0.46 -28.97 -5.17
N GLY A 12 -0.09 -29.22 -3.91
CA GLY A 12 -0.04 -30.57 -3.36
C GLY A 12 -1.45 -31.15 -3.11
N PRO A 13 -1.55 -32.45 -2.79
CA PRO A 13 -2.86 -33.14 -2.71
C PRO A 13 -3.78 -32.59 -1.61
N LYS A 14 -3.24 -32.19 -0.47
CA LYS A 14 -4.03 -31.57 0.61
C LYS A 14 -4.51 -30.17 0.21
N ALA A 15 -3.65 -29.39 -0.41
CA ALA A 15 -4.00 -28.07 -0.92
C ALA A 15 -5.10 -28.16 -1.97
N GLN A 16 -5.00 -29.12 -2.91
CA GLN A 16 -6.01 -29.36 -3.94
C GLN A 16 -7.41 -29.64 -3.35
N ALA A 17 -7.48 -30.51 -2.35
CA ALA A 17 -8.74 -30.84 -1.67
C ALA A 17 -9.37 -29.63 -0.97
N ILE A 18 -8.57 -28.74 -0.37
CA ILE A 18 -9.07 -27.51 0.26
C ILE A 18 -9.52 -26.49 -0.79
N ILE A 19 -8.78 -26.32 -1.88
CA ILE A 19 -9.14 -25.44 -3.00
C ILE A 19 -10.48 -25.85 -3.63
N GLU A 20 -10.73 -27.16 -3.79
CA GLU A 20 -12.01 -27.65 -4.30
C GLU A 20 -13.18 -27.32 -3.35
N ARG A 21 -12.96 -27.40 -2.04
CA ARG A 21 -13.94 -27.00 -1.02
C ARG A 21 -14.19 -25.48 -1.04
N ASP A 22 -13.12 -24.68 -1.12
CA ASP A 22 -13.19 -23.20 -1.21
C ASP A 22 -14.07 -22.76 -2.39
N ARG A 23 -13.87 -23.37 -3.58
CA ARG A 23 -14.64 -23.06 -4.80
C ARG A 23 -16.14 -23.27 -4.66
N ARG A 24 -16.58 -24.13 -3.75
CA ARG A 24 -18.01 -24.43 -3.56
C ARG A 24 -18.72 -23.42 -2.67
N VAL A 25 -18.01 -22.74 -1.78
CA VAL A 25 -18.61 -21.94 -0.70
C VAL A 25 -18.10 -20.51 -0.62
N THR A 26 -16.95 -20.20 -1.21
CA THR A 26 -16.36 -18.86 -1.16
C THR A 26 -16.73 -18.08 -2.41
N ALA A 27 -17.09 -16.81 -2.22
CA ALA A 27 -17.45 -15.94 -3.34
C ALA A 27 -16.30 -15.82 -4.35
N PRO A 28 -16.55 -15.92 -5.67
CA PRO A 28 -15.51 -15.89 -6.70
C PRO A 28 -14.83 -14.53 -6.87
N ALA A 29 -15.29 -13.51 -6.15
CA ALA A 29 -14.66 -12.19 -6.10
C ALA A 29 -13.23 -12.20 -5.52
N TYR A 30 -12.88 -13.24 -4.74
CA TYR A 30 -11.50 -13.43 -4.29
C TYR A 30 -10.64 -13.98 -5.43
N GLY A 31 -9.84 -13.13 -6.05
CA GLY A 31 -8.88 -13.53 -7.09
C GLY A 31 -7.67 -14.25 -6.50
N ARG A 32 -7.74 -15.57 -6.36
CA ARG A 32 -6.60 -16.38 -5.88
C ARG A 32 -5.50 -16.42 -6.94
N VAL A 33 -4.38 -15.73 -6.69
CA VAL A 33 -3.25 -15.68 -7.63
C VAL A 33 -2.48 -17.01 -7.65
N TYR A 34 -2.32 -17.63 -6.48
CA TYR A 34 -1.59 -18.88 -6.31
C TYR A 34 -2.49 -19.98 -5.74
N PRO A 35 -2.29 -21.23 -6.16
CA PRO A 35 -2.95 -22.38 -5.54
C PRO A 35 -2.23 -22.77 -4.23
N LEU A 36 -1.98 -21.80 -3.36
CA LEU A 36 -1.28 -21.94 -2.08
C LEU A 36 -2.29 -21.99 -0.93
N VAL A 37 -2.28 -23.05 -0.17
CA VAL A 37 -3.10 -23.18 1.04
C VAL A 37 -2.18 -23.10 2.26
N VAL A 38 -2.18 -21.94 2.90
CA VAL A 38 -1.31 -21.66 4.05
C VAL A 38 -1.75 -22.45 5.27
N LYS A 39 -0.82 -23.16 5.91
CA LYS A 39 -0.99 -23.84 7.21
C LYS A 39 -0.54 -22.97 8.36
N GLN A 40 0.64 -22.40 8.25
CA GLN A 40 1.23 -21.49 9.24
C GLN A 40 2.28 -20.59 8.57
N ALA A 41 2.61 -19.49 9.25
CA ALA A 41 3.68 -18.61 8.83
C ALA A 41 4.43 -18.04 10.05
N LYS A 42 5.74 -17.85 9.92
CA LYS A 42 6.58 -17.28 10.97
C LYS A 42 7.75 -16.48 10.37
N GLY A 43 7.91 -15.24 10.82
CA GLY A 43 8.94 -14.36 10.27
C GLY A 43 8.74 -14.13 8.78
N MET A 44 9.67 -14.62 7.96
CA MET A 44 9.64 -14.56 6.50
C MET A 44 9.13 -15.84 5.83
N GLU A 45 8.86 -16.90 6.59
CA GLU A 45 8.57 -18.22 6.07
C GLU A 45 7.08 -18.52 6.12
N VAL A 46 6.52 -19.03 5.02
CA VAL A 46 5.14 -19.50 4.90
C VAL A 46 5.18 -21.00 4.61
N GLU A 47 4.54 -21.81 5.45
CA GLU A 47 4.37 -23.25 5.26
C GLU A 47 2.95 -23.53 4.73
N ASP A 48 2.86 -24.30 3.66
CA ASP A 48 1.58 -24.78 3.14
C ASP A 48 1.14 -26.09 3.85
N VAL A 49 -0.10 -26.53 3.56
CA VAL A 49 -0.67 -27.73 4.18
C VAL A 49 0.00 -29.05 3.75
N ASP A 50 0.78 -29.02 2.67
CA ASP A 50 1.54 -30.16 2.14
C ASP A 50 3.00 -30.17 2.62
N GLY A 51 3.41 -29.15 3.40
CA GLY A 51 4.73 -29.03 4.01
C GLY A 51 5.78 -28.37 3.13
N ASN A 52 5.37 -27.68 2.05
CA ASN A 52 6.24 -26.80 1.29
C ASN A 52 6.50 -25.52 2.06
N LEU A 53 7.75 -25.02 1.99
CA LEU A 53 8.17 -23.77 2.61
C LEU A 53 8.45 -22.72 1.55
N PHE A 54 7.83 -21.57 1.68
CA PHE A 54 7.97 -20.42 0.79
C PHE A 54 8.63 -19.25 1.52
N LEU A 55 9.42 -18.47 0.79
CA LEU A 55 9.97 -17.21 1.24
C LEU A 55 9.01 -16.09 0.84
N ASP A 56 8.48 -15.36 1.83
CA ASP A 56 7.48 -14.31 1.61
C ASP A 56 8.13 -12.96 1.33
N PHE A 57 8.00 -12.49 0.09
CA PHE A 57 8.38 -11.14 -0.32
C PHE A 57 7.17 -10.24 -0.60
N MET A 58 6.01 -10.58 0.03
CA MET A 58 4.76 -9.84 -0.11
C MET A 58 4.16 -9.34 1.20
N ALA A 59 4.51 -9.97 2.33
CA ALA A 59 3.98 -9.62 3.66
C ALA A 59 2.45 -9.47 3.70
N GLY A 60 1.70 -10.29 2.95
CA GLY A 60 0.24 -10.14 2.84
C GLY A 60 -0.21 -8.81 2.22
N ILE A 61 0.51 -8.31 1.21
CA ILE A 61 0.37 -7.00 0.56
C ILE A 61 0.78 -5.86 1.51
N ALA A 62 2.04 -5.93 1.98
CA ALA A 62 2.65 -4.96 2.90
C ALA A 62 1.92 -4.80 4.25
N VAL A 63 1.29 -5.87 4.75
CA VAL A 63 0.54 -5.88 6.01
C VAL A 63 1.39 -6.42 7.17
N ALA A 64 1.99 -7.60 7.02
CA ALA A 64 2.81 -8.24 8.06
C ALA A 64 4.20 -7.58 8.17
N SER A 65 4.24 -6.29 8.53
CA SER A 65 5.46 -5.49 8.55
C SER A 65 6.51 -6.00 9.52
N THR A 66 6.12 -6.55 10.66
CA THR A 66 7.02 -7.14 11.66
C THR A 66 7.38 -8.60 11.38
N GLY A 67 6.94 -9.15 10.24
CA GLY A 67 6.97 -10.59 9.95
C GLY A 67 5.78 -11.34 10.55
N HIS A 68 5.54 -12.54 10.02
CA HIS A 68 4.44 -13.37 10.48
C HIS A 68 4.64 -13.83 11.93
N ALA A 69 3.56 -13.76 12.73
CA ALA A 69 3.51 -14.20 14.12
C ALA A 69 4.66 -13.66 14.98
N HIS A 70 4.95 -12.35 14.89
CA HIS A 70 6.02 -11.75 15.68
C HIS A 70 5.74 -11.88 17.18
N PRO A 71 6.68 -12.39 18.01
CA PRO A 71 6.40 -12.76 19.41
C PRO A 71 5.89 -11.60 20.28
N ARG A 72 6.38 -10.37 20.06
CA ARG A 72 5.91 -9.19 20.82
C ARG A 72 4.49 -8.79 20.44
N VAL A 73 4.15 -8.82 19.14
CA VAL A 73 2.81 -8.52 18.67
C VAL A 73 1.81 -9.58 19.16
N VAL A 74 2.17 -10.87 19.04
CA VAL A 74 1.35 -11.98 19.55
C VAL A 74 1.11 -11.81 21.06
N ARG A 75 2.15 -11.54 21.86
CA ARG A 75 2.02 -11.30 23.30
C ARG A 75 1.08 -10.14 23.62
N ALA A 76 1.20 -9.00 22.94
CA ALA A 76 0.32 -7.85 23.16
C ALA A 76 -1.15 -8.20 22.87
N ILE A 77 -1.41 -8.99 21.82
CA ILE A 77 -2.73 -9.54 21.51
C ILE A 77 -3.24 -10.44 22.62
N GLU A 78 -2.44 -11.41 23.07
CA GLU A 78 -2.78 -12.35 24.14
C GLU A 78 -3.06 -11.64 25.47
N GLU A 79 -2.28 -10.65 25.84
CA GLU A 79 -2.47 -9.87 27.06
C GLU A 79 -3.76 -9.03 27.00
N GLN A 80 -4.05 -8.41 25.86
CA GLN A 80 -5.28 -7.64 25.71
C GLN A 80 -6.53 -8.53 25.67
N THR A 81 -6.46 -9.70 25.01
CA THR A 81 -7.61 -10.63 24.95
C THR A 81 -8.03 -11.16 26.33
N LYS A 82 -7.11 -11.22 27.29
CA LYS A 82 -7.42 -11.58 28.70
C LYS A 82 -8.16 -10.48 29.45
N LYS A 83 -8.07 -9.22 28.99
CA LYS A 83 -8.79 -8.10 29.61
C LYS A 83 -10.19 -7.99 29.04
N PHE A 84 -10.31 -7.73 27.76
CA PHE A 84 -11.56 -7.72 26.98
C PHE A 84 -11.25 -7.71 25.46
N LEU A 85 -12.17 -8.29 24.68
CA LEU A 85 -12.02 -8.41 23.23
C LEU A 85 -12.55 -7.20 22.47
N HIS A 86 -13.65 -6.62 22.98
CA HIS A 86 -14.35 -5.54 22.32
C HIS A 86 -15.17 -4.73 23.32
N ILE A 87 -15.19 -3.43 23.09
CA ILE A 87 -16.17 -2.48 23.58
C ILE A 87 -16.26 -1.34 22.55
N CYS A 88 -17.44 -0.81 22.31
CA CYS A 88 -17.62 0.22 21.27
C CYS A 88 -16.97 1.55 21.68
N GLY A 89 -15.94 1.97 20.93
CA GLY A 89 -15.21 3.23 21.17
C GLY A 89 -16.04 4.50 20.92
N SER A 90 -17.20 4.37 20.25
CA SER A 90 -18.13 5.48 20.10
C SER A 90 -18.90 5.79 21.41
N ASP A 91 -19.00 4.79 22.30
CA ASP A 91 -19.80 4.89 23.53
C ASP A 91 -18.94 4.91 24.80
N TYR A 92 -17.73 4.34 24.75
CA TYR A 92 -16.88 4.14 25.92
C TYR A 92 -15.43 4.51 25.66
N TYR A 93 -14.71 4.90 26.69
CA TYR A 93 -13.27 5.16 26.66
C TYR A 93 -12.49 3.91 27.11
N TYR A 94 -11.32 3.68 26.49
CA TYR A 94 -10.37 2.66 26.91
C TYR A 94 -8.95 3.03 26.51
N GLU A 95 -8.01 2.71 27.38
CA GLU A 95 -6.61 3.17 27.33
C GLU A 95 -5.90 2.84 26.01
N PRO A 96 -5.91 1.60 25.47
CA PRO A 96 -5.19 1.28 24.25
C PRO A 96 -5.56 2.13 23.02
N MET A 97 -6.83 2.57 22.93
CA MET A 97 -7.27 3.46 21.85
C MET A 97 -6.71 4.87 22.01
N VAL A 98 -6.69 5.38 23.24
CA VAL A 98 -6.16 6.73 23.54
C VAL A 98 -4.66 6.77 23.34
N GLU A 99 -3.93 5.80 23.89
CA GLU A 99 -2.47 5.68 23.72
C GLU A 99 -2.07 5.60 22.25
N LEU A 100 -2.78 4.79 21.45
CA LEU A 100 -2.52 4.69 20.02
C LEU A 100 -2.85 6.01 19.29
N ALA A 101 -3.94 6.68 19.65
CA ALA A 101 -4.29 7.98 19.06
C ALA A 101 -3.21 9.03 19.33
N GLU A 102 -2.74 9.13 20.56
CA GLU A 102 -1.64 10.01 20.96
C GLU A 102 -0.35 9.69 20.20
N LYS A 103 -0.03 8.39 20.06
CA LYS A 103 1.14 7.93 19.33
C LYS A 103 1.07 8.33 17.85
N LEU A 104 -0.04 8.06 17.17
CA LEU A 104 -0.25 8.40 15.77
C LEU A 104 -0.24 9.91 15.53
N ALA A 105 -0.86 10.68 16.43
CA ALA A 105 -0.87 12.15 16.35
C ALA A 105 0.54 12.76 16.42
N ARG A 106 1.48 12.13 17.17
CA ARG A 106 2.88 12.55 17.23
C ARG A 106 3.72 12.10 16.02
N LEU A 107 3.40 10.94 15.44
CA LEU A 107 4.19 10.36 14.36
C LEU A 107 3.93 10.97 12.99
N VAL A 108 2.69 11.42 12.72
CA VAL A 108 2.35 12.04 11.43
C VAL A 108 3.04 13.40 11.31
N PRO A 109 3.76 13.68 10.19
CA PRO A 109 4.44 14.94 9.96
C PRO A 109 3.52 16.17 10.02
N GLY A 110 4.11 17.32 10.31
CA GLY A 110 3.46 18.63 10.41
C GLY A 110 3.26 19.11 11.84
N ASP A 111 3.31 20.42 11.98
CA ASP A 111 3.12 21.11 13.25
C ASP A 111 1.66 21.10 13.69
N GLY A 112 1.45 21.30 14.99
CA GLY A 112 0.11 21.43 15.58
C GLY A 112 -0.54 20.11 15.99
N ALA A 113 -1.66 20.26 16.67
CA ALA A 113 -2.44 19.15 17.20
C ALA A 113 -3.13 18.37 16.08
N LYS A 114 -3.24 17.06 16.26
CA LYS A 114 -3.94 16.16 15.34
C LYS A 114 -4.99 15.34 16.10
N LYS A 115 -6.01 14.90 15.38
CA LYS A 115 -7.05 14.01 15.89
C LYS A 115 -7.12 12.76 15.03
N VAL A 116 -7.38 11.62 15.66
CA VAL A 116 -7.42 10.30 15.02
C VAL A 116 -8.84 9.75 15.07
N PHE A 117 -9.34 9.30 13.92
CA PHE A 117 -10.55 8.52 13.83
C PHE A 117 -10.16 7.09 13.40
N PHE A 118 -10.46 6.10 14.23
CA PHE A 118 -10.14 4.71 13.95
C PHE A 118 -11.21 4.01 13.14
N THR A 119 -10.76 3.11 12.28
CA THR A 119 -11.55 2.28 11.38
C THR A 119 -11.01 0.85 11.36
N ASN A 120 -11.58 -0.05 10.54
CA ASN A 120 -11.15 -1.44 10.44
C ASN A 120 -10.30 -1.72 9.20
N SER A 121 -10.28 -0.79 8.27
CA SER A 121 -9.61 -0.99 6.97
C SER A 121 -9.17 0.34 6.36
N GLY A 122 -8.28 0.26 5.36
CA GLY A 122 -7.89 1.43 4.58
C GLY A 122 -9.04 2.04 3.80
N ALA A 123 -9.95 1.23 3.25
CA ALA A 123 -11.12 1.75 2.55
C ALA A 123 -12.00 2.60 3.47
N GLU A 124 -12.26 2.15 4.71
CA GLU A 124 -13.00 2.93 5.69
C GLU A 124 -12.25 4.22 6.11
N SER A 125 -10.92 4.18 6.17
CA SER A 125 -10.08 5.36 6.42
C SER A 125 -10.27 6.41 5.32
N VAL A 126 -10.28 5.98 4.06
CA VAL A 126 -10.54 6.85 2.90
C VAL A 126 -11.97 7.39 2.93
N GLU A 127 -12.98 6.55 3.24
CA GLU A 127 -14.38 7.00 3.41
C GLU A 127 -14.50 8.09 4.48
N ALA A 128 -13.82 7.91 5.61
CA ALA A 128 -13.78 8.92 6.68
C ALA A 128 -13.15 10.24 6.20
N ALA A 129 -12.05 10.15 5.44
CA ALA A 129 -11.36 11.31 4.88
C ALA A 129 -12.22 12.06 3.84
N ILE A 130 -12.92 11.35 2.95
CA ILE A 130 -13.88 11.94 2.00
C ILE A 130 -14.96 12.72 2.75
N LYS A 131 -15.57 12.10 3.76
CA LYS A 131 -16.61 12.71 4.56
C LYS A 131 -16.11 13.94 5.32
N LEU A 132 -14.93 13.85 5.95
CA LEU A 132 -14.36 14.97 6.71
C LEU A 132 -14.01 16.12 5.78
N ALA A 133 -13.37 15.87 4.65
CA ALA A 133 -13.01 16.90 3.68
C ALA A 133 -14.22 17.68 3.19
N ARG A 134 -15.27 16.98 2.75
CA ARG A 134 -16.54 17.61 2.34
C ARG A 134 -17.23 18.34 3.47
N TYR A 135 -17.24 17.76 4.67
CA TYR A 135 -17.88 18.37 5.84
C TYR A 135 -17.20 19.67 6.25
N TYR A 136 -15.87 19.69 6.31
CA TYR A 136 -15.10 20.86 6.74
C TYR A 136 -15.13 21.98 5.70
N THR A 137 -14.82 21.67 4.45
CA THR A 137 -14.72 22.67 3.39
C THR A 137 -16.06 23.15 2.86
N LYS A 138 -17.15 22.38 3.03
CA LYS A 138 -18.46 22.56 2.40
C LYS A 138 -18.40 22.49 0.87
N ARG A 139 -17.34 21.89 0.33
CA ARG A 139 -17.11 21.69 -1.10
C ARG A 139 -17.39 20.24 -1.49
N GLN A 140 -17.69 19.99 -2.75
CA GLN A 140 -18.18 18.68 -3.22
C GLN A 140 -17.14 17.89 -4.00
N HIS A 141 -16.36 18.58 -4.85
CA HIS A 141 -15.44 17.93 -5.79
C HIS A 141 -14.19 17.39 -5.12
N ILE A 142 -13.70 16.26 -5.64
CA ILE A 142 -12.49 15.59 -5.19
C ILE A 142 -11.62 15.30 -6.40
N ILE A 143 -10.32 15.50 -6.28
CA ILE A 143 -9.35 15.11 -7.29
C ILE A 143 -8.63 13.85 -6.81
N ALA A 144 -8.52 12.85 -7.68
CA ALA A 144 -7.73 11.64 -7.53
C ALA A 144 -6.86 11.41 -8.77
N PHE A 145 -6.09 10.33 -8.80
CA PHE A 145 -5.12 10.12 -9.88
C PHE A 145 -5.36 8.82 -10.64
N ASP A 146 -5.05 8.83 -11.93
CA ASP A 146 -4.99 7.62 -12.74
C ASP A 146 -3.98 6.65 -12.12
N GLY A 147 -4.31 5.38 -12.13
CA GLY A 147 -3.49 4.33 -11.48
C GLY A 147 -3.70 4.21 -9.96
N ALA A 148 -4.41 5.11 -9.30
CA ALA A 148 -4.61 5.08 -7.85
C ALA A 148 -5.47 3.91 -7.37
N PHE A 149 -5.18 3.44 -6.15
CA PHE A 149 -6.00 2.44 -5.46
C PHE A 149 -6.28 2.88 -4.02
N HIS A 150 -7.51 3.30 -3.74
CA HIS A 150 -7.94 3.81 -2.45
C HIS A 150 -8.92 2.89 -1.70
N GLY A 151 -9.39 1.82 -2.32
CA GLY A 151 -10.28 0.84 -1.70
C GLY A 151 -11.38 0.32 -2.63
N ARG A 152 -12.29 -0.47 -2.05
CA ARG A 152 -13.37 -1.19 -2.76
C ARG A 152 -14.78 -0.84 -2.28
N THR A 153 -14.96 -0.02 -1.23
CA THR A 153 -16.25 0.60 -0.89
C THR A 153 -16.61 1.65 -1.93
N LEU A 154 -17.87 1.97 -2.13
CA LEU A 154 -18.30 2.82 -3.26
C LEU A 154 -17.62 4.20 -3.26
N GLY A 155 -17.43 4.84 -2.11
CA GLY A 155 -16.71 6.11 -2.04
C GLY A 155 -15.21 5.95 -2.36
N ALA A 156 -14.52 5.03 -1.71
CA ALA A 156 -13.12 4.75 -1.99
C ALA A 156 -12.89 4.21 -3.43
N LEU A 157 -13.86 3.44 -3.95
CA LEU A 157 -13.84 2.94 -5.33
C LEU A 157 -13.98 4.08 -6.34
N SER A 158 -14.69 5.15 -5.99
CA SER A 158 -14.80 6.33 -6.86
C SER A 158 -13.46 7.02 -7.10
N LEU A 159 -12.55 6.96 -6.12
CA LEU A 159 -11.19 7.48 -6.23
C LEU A 159 -10.21 6.46 -6.84
N THR A 160 -10.55 5.17 -6.84
CA THR A 160 -9.71 4.10 -7.39
C THR A 160 -9.77 4.08 -8.92
N ALA A 161 -8.64 4.20 -9.59
CA ALA A 161 -8.49 4.18 -11.04
C ALA A 161 -7.34 3.27 -11.53
N SER A 162 -6.89 2.32 -10.69
CA SER A 162 -5.80 1.40 -11.01
C SER A 162 -6.12 0.42 -12.14
N ARG A 163 -7.38 0.06 -12.31
CA ARG A 163 -7.88 -0.79 -13.41
C ARG A 163 -9.36 -0.55 -13.65
N ALA A 164 -9.79 -0.47 -14.91
CA ALA A 164 -11.20 -0.32 -15.27
C ALA A 164 -12.06 -1.47 -14.73
N SER A 165 -11.53 -2.72 -14.68
CA SER A 165 -12.22 -3.88 -14.13
C SER A 165 -12.58 -3.77 -12.65
N HIS A 166 -11.91 -2.91 -11.89
CA HIS A 166 -12.23 -2.67 -10.48
C HIS A 166 -13.53 -1.87 -10.29
N ARG A 167 -13.90 -1.07 -11.29
CA ARG A 167 -15.06 -0.17 -11.28
C ARG A 167 -16.24 -0.66 -12.12
N ALA A 168 -15.97 -1.59 -13.05
CA ALA A 168 -16.96 -2.06 -14.01
C ALA A 168 -18.20 -2.65 -13.31
N HIS A 169 -19.38 -2.20 -13.72
CA HIS A 169 -20.69 -2.64 -13.24
C HIS A 169 -21.05 -2.29 -11.78
N PHE A 170 -20.27 -1.42 -11.11
CA PHE A 170 -20.56 -0.95 -9.75
C PHE A 170 -21.13 0.47 -9.69
N GLY A 171 -21.42 1.09 -10.83
CA GLY A 171 -22.04 2.41 -10.87
C GLY A 171 -23.53 2.42 -10.46
N PRO A 172 -24.06 3.59 -10.05
CA PRO A 172 -23.35 4.86 -9.96
C PRO A 172 -22.40 4.92 -8.76
N LEU A 173 -21.20 5.46 -8.99
CA LEU A 173 -20.25 5.78 -7.94
C LEU A 173 -20.59 7.16 -7.33
N ILE A 174 -19.88 7.61 -6.30
CA ILE A 174 -20.10 8.97 -5.77
C ILE A 174 -19.76 10.00 -6.86
N PRO A 175 -20.58 11.06 -7.01
CA PRO A 175 -20.34 12.09 -8.02
C PRO A 175 -19.15 13.00 -7.67
N ASP A 176 -18.75 13.82 -8.64
CA ASP A 176 -17.82 14.93 -8.49
C ASP A 176 -16.40 14.48 -8.11
N VAL A 177 -15.97 13.32 -8.66
CA VAL A 177 -14.59 12.82 -8.57
C VAL A 177 -13.92 12.95 -9.94
N HIS A 178 -12.84 13.74 -9.98
CA HIS A 178 -12.04 13.98 -11.17
C HIS A 178 -10.73 13.19 -11.08
N HIS A 179 -10.35 12.51 -12.16
CA HIS A 179 -9.07 11.82 -12.25
C HIS A 179 -8.13 12.57 -13.16
N VAL A 180 -6.90 12.73 -12.69
CA VAL A 180 -5.82 13.37 -13.46
C VAL A 180 -4.60 12.44 -13.50
N PRO A 181 -3.73 12.55 -14.50
CA PRO A 181 -2.54 11.71 -14.58
C PRO A 181 -1.59 11.87 -13.38
N TYR A 182 -1.06 10.75 -12.91
CA TYR A 182 -0.04 10.72 -11.86
C TYR A 182 1.36 10.97 -12.42
N GLY A 183 2.30 11.42 -11.57
CA GLY A 183 3.69 11.68 -11.93
C GLY A 183 4.50 10.41 -12.20
N PHE A 184 4.43 9.84 -13.39
CA PHE A 184 5.15 8.64 -13.81
C PHE A 184 6.14 8.90 -14.93
N CYS A 185 7.36 9.32 -14.59
CA CYS A 185 8.37 9.75 -15.58
C CYS A 185 8.84 8.62 -16.52
N TYR A 186 8.89 7.37 -16.07
CA TYR A 186 9.30 6.22 -16.89
C TYR A 186 8.33 6.00 -18.08
N ARG A 187 7.00 6.15 -17.84
CA ARG A 187 5.95 6.16 -18.88
C ARG A 187 5.12 7.42 -18.76
N CYS A 188 5.75 8.57 -19.05
CA CYS A 188 5.10 9.87 -18.94
C CYS A 188 3.87 9.95 -19.86
N PRO A 189 2.66 10.22 -19.34
CA PRO A 189 1.44 10.30 -20.17
C PRO A 189 1.50 11.44 -21.19
N TYR A 190 2.33 12.45 -20.95
CA TYR A 190 2.54 13.60 -21.85
C TYR A 190 3.74 13.41 -22.79
N GLN A 191 4.47 12.27 -22.68
CA GLN A 191 5.70 12.00 -23.46
C GLN A 191 6.78 13.09 -23.30
N LEU A 192 6.80 13.75 -22.15
CA LEU A 192 7.75 14.79 -21.80
C LEU A 192 8.95 14.21 -21.02
N LYS A 193 10.09 14.90 -21.06
CA LYS A 193 11.25 14.59 -20.26
C LYS A 193 11.22 15.39 -18.95
N HIS A 194 11.56 14.77 -17.83
CA HIS A 194 11.52 15.37 -16.50
C HIS A 194 12.25 16.72 -16.45
N ASP A 195 13.46 16.80 -17.01
CA ASP A 195 14.31 18.00 -16.95
C ASP A 195 13.71 19.25 -17.61
N SER A 196 12.69 19.08 -18.45
CA SER A 196 12.09 20.17 -19.23
C SER A 196 10.58 20.27 -19.11
N CYS A 197 9.92 19.31 -18.46
CA CYS A 197 8.44 19.28 -18.43
C CYS A 197 7.83 20.25 -17.41
N GLY A 198 8.63 20.77 -16.46
CA GLY A 198 8.14 21.65 -15.38
C GLY A 198 7.04 21.02 -14.55
N ILE A 199 7.06 19.69 -14.41
CA ILE A 199 6.05 18.89 -13.71
C ILE A 199 4.63 19.12 -14.26
N GLU A 200 4.47 18.95 -15.56
CA GLU A 200 3.20 19.17 -16.26
C GLU A 200 2.05 18.34 -15.68
N CYS A 201 2.35 17.17 -15.12
CA CYS A 201 1.37 16.32 -14.43
C CYS A 201 0.72 16.96 -13.18
N VAL A 202 1.32 18.01 -12.61
CA VAL A 202 0.68 18.84 -11.59
C VAL A 202 0.05 20.08 -12.22
N ARG A 203 0.75 20.74 -13.14
CA ARG A 203 0.27 21.99 -13.78
C ARG A 203 -1.01 21.81 -14.57
N ILE A 204 -1.26 20.60 -15.08
CA ILE A 204 -2.47 20.30 -15.87
C ILE A 204 -3.74 20.50 -15.04
N ILE A 205 -3.68 20.37 -13.71
CA ILE A 205 -4.80 20.61 -12.81
C ILE A 205 -5.30 22.04 -12.97
N GLU A 206 -4.42 23.04 -12.92
CA GLU A 206 -4.80 24.43 -13.13
C GLU A 206 -5.09 24.75 -14.60
N LYS A 207 -4.24 24.26 -15.51
CA LYS A 207 -4.33 24.61 -16.94
C LYS A 207 -5.56 24.03 -17.63
N GLN A 208 -6.03 22.88 -17.20
CA GLN A 208 -7.13 22.16 -17.84
C GLN A 208 -8.31 21.95 -16.89
N LEU A 209 -8.14 21.24 -15.76
CA LEU A 209 -9.25 20.89 -14.89
C LEU A 209 -9.93 22.15 -14.31
N PHE A 210 -9.15 23.04 -13.67
CA PHE A 210 -9.72 24.28 -13.11
C PHE A 210 -10.20 25.29 -14.16
N ARG A 211 -9.63 25.25 -15.34
CA ARG A 211 -10.03 26.17 -16.41
C ARG A 211 -11.33 25.76 -17.10
N TYR A 212 -11.63 24.46 -17.21
CA TYR A 212 -12.70 23.99 -18.08
C TYR A 212 -13.76 23.12 -17.39
N GLU A 213 -13.48 22.52 -16.23
CA GLU A 213 -14.35 21.51 -15.66
C GLU A 213 -14.88 21.84 -14.25
N VAL A 214 -14.04 22.36 -13.35
CA VAL A 214 -14.43 22.64 -11.97
C VAL A 214 -13.71 23.87 -11.41
N GLN A 215 -14.45 24.74 -10.73
CA GLN A 215 -13.83 25.86 -10.03
C GLN A 215 -13.02 25.37 -8.83
N PRO A 216 -11.79 25.87 -8.58
CA PRO A 216 -10.97 25.41 -7.46
C PRO A 216 -11.65 25.59 -6.10
N GLU A 217 -12.55 26.58 -5.97
CA GLU A 217 -13.36 26.84 -4.77
C GLU A 217 -14.42 25.77 -4.49
N GLU A 218 -14.72 24.90 -5.43
CA GLU A 218 -15.64 23.77 -5.29
C GLU A 218 -14.91 22.47 -4.93
N VAL A 219 -13.56 22.44 -5.01
CA VAL A 219 -12.75 21.27 -4.72
C VAL A 219 -12.46 21.16 -3.23
N ALA A 220 -12.94 20.08 -2.61
CA ALA A 220 -12.76 19.80 -1.18
C ALA A 220 -11.33 19.29 -0.89
N ALA A 221 -10.83 18.36 -1.68
CA ALA A 221 -9.56 17.70 -1.42
C ALA A 221 -8.92 17.10 -2.68
N ILE A 222 -7.59 16.95 -2.63
CA ILE A 222 -6.80 16.10 -3.51
C ILE A 222 -6.37 14.87 -2.71
N PHE A 223 -6.72 13.67 -3.20
CA PHE A 223 -6.29 12.38 -2.64
C PHE A 223 -5.15 11.82 -3.46
N VAL A 224 -4.02 11.54 -2.82
CA VAL A 224 -2.83 11.04 -3.51
C VAL A 224 -2.09 10.01 -2.65
N GLU A 225 -1.64 8.92 -3.29
CA GLU A 225 -0.64 8.02 -2.70
C GLU A 225 0.75 8.67 -2.88
N PRO A 226 1.58 8.86 -1.85
CA PRO A 226 2.96 9.37 -2.02
C PRO A 226 3.79 8.52 -2.96
N ILE A 227 3.55 7.21 -2.94
CA ILE A 227 4.03 6.23 -3.91
C ILE A 227 2.84 5.38 -4.29
N GLN A 228 2.47 5.36 -5.56
CA GLN A 228 1.35 4.50 -5.99
C GLN A 228 1.67 3.02 -5.76
N GLY A 229 0.81 2.34 -5.01
CA GLY A 229 0.96 0.93 -4.68
C GLY A 229 0.48 0.03 -5.82
N GLU A 230 -0.82 -0.14 -5.97
CA GLU A 230 -1.43 -1.01 -6.99
C GLU A 230 -1.18 -0.50 -8.41
N GLY A 231 -0.98 0.80 -8.60
CA GLY A 231 -0.65 1.42 -9.90
C GLY A 231 0.72 1.01 -10.45
N GLY A 232 1.62 0.44 -9.63
CA GLY A 232 2.89 -0.06 -10.14
C GLY A 232 4.13 0.28 -9.31
N TYR A 233 3.99 0.57 -8.03
CA TYR A 233 5.08 1.05 -7.16
C TYR A 233 5.79 2.28 -7.76
N ILE A 234 4.96 3.23 -8.20
CA ILE A 234 5.42 4.42 -8.91
C ILE A 234 5.87 5.46 -7.90
N VAL A 235 7.15 5.81 -7.97
CA VAL A 235 7.74 6.93 -7.21
C VAL A 235 7.69 8.18 -8.10
N PRO A 236 6.98 9.23 -7.70
CA PRO A 236 6.90 10.46 -8.49
C PRO A 236 8.21 11.25 -8.41
N PRO A 237 8.45 12.20 -9.34
CA PRO A 237 9.64 13.06 -9.27
C PRO A 237 9.64 13.91 -7.98
N PRO A 238 10.82 14.35 -7.52
CA PRO A 238 10.97 15.04 -6.24
C PRO A 238 10.09 16.28 -6.05
N GLU A 239 9.78 16.99 -7.12
CA GLU A 239 9.01 18.24 -7.08
C GLU A 239 7.49 17.99 -7.05
N TYR A 240 7.03 16.78 -7.35
CA TYR A 240 5.62 16.46 -7.59
C TYR A 240 4.74 16.74 -6.37
N LEU A 241 5.06 16.13 -5.22
CA LEU A 241 4.26 16.30 -4.00
C LEU A 241 4.38 17.70 -3.39
N PRO A 242 5.57 18.35 -3.34
CA PRO A 242 5.67 19.75 -2.95
C PRO A 242 4.82 20.69 -3.81
N MET A 243 4.79 20.51 -5.13
CA MET A 243 3.94 21.33 -6.02
C MET A 243 2.44 21.06 -5.81
N LEU A 244 2.05 19.80 -5.53
CA LEU A 244 0.66 19.51 -5.16
C LEU A 244 0.27 20.18 -3.84
N GLN A 245 1.16 20.17 -2.85
CA GLN A 245 0.92 20.85 -1.58
C GLN A 245 0.77 22.36 -1.76
N GLU A 246 1.63 22.98 -2.58
CA GLU A 246 1.54 24.40 -2.92
C GLU A 246 0.21 24.74 -3.60
N LEU A 247 -0.20 23.93 -4.60
CA LEU A 247 -1.48 24.07 -5.27
C LEU A 247 -2.65 23.97 -4.31
N CYS A 248 -2.62 23.00 -3.38
CA CYS A 248 -3.63 22.85 -2.34
C CYS A 248 -3.71 24.09 -1.44
N ARG A 249 -2.56 24.57 -0.96
CA ARG A 249 -2.50 25.78 -0.11
C ARG A 249 -3.01 27.02 -0.83
N LYS A 250 -2.64 27.20 -2.11
CA LYS A 250 -3.06 28.34 -2.95
C LYS A 250 -4.58 28.44 -3.06
N HIS A 251 -5.27 27.31 -3.21
CA HIS A 251 -6.72 27.26 -3.45
C HIS A 251 -7.56 26.86 -2.21
N GLY A 252 -6.91 26.67 -1.06
CA GLY A 252 -7.59 26.20 0.16
C GLY A 252 -8.23 24.82 0.01
N ILE A 253 -7.58 23.95 -0.77
CA ILE A 253 -7.94 22.55 -1.00
C ILE A 253 -7.19 21.70 0.03
N LEU A 254 -7.83 20.67 0.60
CA LEU A 254 -7.16 19.78 1.54
C LEU A 254 -6.28 18.76 0.81
N LEU A 255 -5.05 18.58 1.28
CA LEU A 255 -4.16 17.51 0.81
C LEU A 255 -4.35 16.27 1.69
N VAL A 256 -4.89 15.21 1.08
CA VAL A 256 -5.10 13.91 1.72
C VAL A 256 -4.08 12.92 1.19
N LEU A 257 -3.22 12.43 2.07
CA LEU A 257 -2.24 11.39 1.71
C LEU A 257 -2.76 9.99 2.08
N ASP A 258 -2.80 9.13 1.10
CA ASP A 258 -3.04 7.71 1.30
C ASP A 258 -1.71 6.99 1.57
N GLU A 259 -1.39 6.84 2.85
CA GLU A 259 -0.21 6.14 3.36
C GLU A 259 -0.53 4.69 3.77
N ILE A 260 -1.66 4.15 3.30
CA ILE A 260 -2.12 2.79 3.66
C ILE A 260 -1.08 1.74 3.29
N GLN A 261 -0.40 1.88 2.15
CA GLN A 261 0.62 0.93 1.73
C GLN A 261 2.04 1.44 1.94
N SER A 262 2.28 2.73 1.82
CA SER A 262 3.60 3.37 1.88
C SER A 262 4.06 3.72 3.29
N GLY A 263 3.14 3.85 4.24
CA GLY A 263 3.42 4.20 5.62
C GLY A 263 4.01 3.06 6.48
N PHE A 264 4.17 3.36 7.74
CA PHE A 264 4.66 2.44 8.77
C PHE A 264 5.99 1.75 8.42
N GLY A 265 6.98 2.57 8.08
CA GLY A 265 8.35 2.11 7.87
C GLY A 265 8.63 1.50 6.50
N ARG A 266 7.61 1.25 5.68
CA ARG A 266 7.72 0.53 4.41
C ARG A 266 8.77 1.11 3.47
N THR A 267 8.87 2.42 3.38
CA THR A 267 9.77 3.14 2.48
C THR A 267 11.11 3.55 3.12
N GLY A 268 11.37 3.13 4.37
CA GLY A 268 12.56 3.54 5.13
C GLY A 268 12.39 4.86 5.89
N LYS A 269 11.18 5.39 5.94
CA LYS A 269 10.67 6.46 6.79
C LYS A 269 9.40 5.99 7.47
N MET A 270 8.99 6.60 8.60
CA MET A 270 7.74 6.21 9.26
C MET A 270 6.55 6.42 8.33
N PHE A 271 6.48 7.57 7.66
CA PHE A 271 5.55 7.88 6.58
C PHE A 271 6.32 8.25 5.31
N ALA A 272 5.83 7.84 4.15
CA ALA A 272 6.52 8.09 2.89
C ALA A 272 6.61 9.58 2.55
N CYS A 273 5.65 10.38 2.96
CA CYS A 273 5.65 11.83 2.73
C CYS A 273 6.88 12.54 3.29
N GLU A 274 7.55 11.97 4.30
CA GLU A 274 8.80 12.49 4.86
C GLU A 274 9.95 12.56 3.83
N HIS A 275 9.92 11.74 2.76
CA HIS A 275 10.91 11.81 1.69
C HIS A 275 10.84 13.12 0.90
N TRP A 276 9.69 13.78 0.90
CA TRP A 276 9.44 15.04 0.20
C TRP A 276 9.31 16.24 1.14
N GLY A 277 9.40 16.03 2.46
CA GLY A 277 9.28 17.09 3.46
C GLY A 277 7.91 17.80 3.43
N ILE A 278 6.85 17.10 3.04
CA ILE A 278 5.49 17.67 2.97
C ILE A 278 4.67 17.32 4.20
N GLU A 279 3.72 18.20 4.52
CA GLU A 279 2.82 18.10 5.66
C GLU A 279 1.38 17.99 5.17
N PRO A 280 0.74 16.82 5.28
CA PRO A 280 -0.63 16.63 4.84
C PRO A 280 -1.65 17.26 5.81
N ASP A 281 -2.83 17.57 5.28
CA ASP A 281 -3.99 17.95 6.09
C ASP A 281 -4.64 16.71 6.73
N ILE A 282 -4.68 15.59 5.98
CA ILE A 282 -5.24 14.31 6.40
C ILE A 282 -4.33 13.18 5.91
N VAL A 283 -4.11 12.17 6.77
CA VAL A 283 -3.44 10.91 6.42
C VAL A 283 -4.40 9.75 6.59
N CYS A 284 -4.52 8.91 5.57
CA CYS A 284 -5.18 7.62 5.66
C CYS A 284 -4.14 6.52 5.90
N ALA A 285 -4.34 5.70 6.92
CA ALA A 285 -3.42 4.68 7.38
C ALA A 285 -4.14 3.35 7.62
N ALA A 286 -3.46 2.23 7.35
CA ALA A 286 -3.91 0.86 7.65
C ALA A 286 -2.75 -0.14 7.44
N LYS A 287 -3.05 -1.37 7.00
CA LYS A 287 -2.08 -2.43 6.63
C LYS A 287 -0.97 -2.62 7.68
N GLY A 288 0.20 -2.02 7.46
CA GLY A 288 1.37 -2.13 8.32
C GLY A 288 1.20 -1.62 9.74
N ILE A 289 0.14 -0.87 10.04
CA ILE A 289 -0.11 -0.26 11.35
C ILE A 289 -0.18 -1.29 12.50
N ALA A 290 -0.78 -2.47 12.24
CA ALA A 290 -1.04 -3.48 13.28
C ALA A 290 -0.53 -4.89 12.90
N SER A 291 0.38 -4.99 11.92
CA SER A 291 1.06 -6.23 11.48
C SER A 291 0.17 -7.47 11.33
N GLY A 292 -1.05 -7.30 10.82
CA GLY A 292 -1.98 -8.39 10.53
C GLY A 292 -3.35 -8.26 11.19
N MET A 293 -3.50 -7.48 12.27
CA MET A 293 -4.81 -7.20 12.83
C MET A 293 -5.54 -6.13 12.00
N PRO A 294 -6.85 -6.33 11.72
CA PRO A 294 -7.65 -5.33 11.01
C PRO A 294 -7.71 -4.01 11.79
N LEU A 295 -7.11 -2.98 11.23
CA LEU A 295 -7.11 -1.62 11.78
C LEU A 295 -6.84 -0.62 10.67
N GLY A 296 -7.59 0.48 10.67
CA GLY A 296 -7.33 1.67 9.90
C GLY A 296 -7.41 2.91 10.78
N ALA A 297 -6.85 4.00 10.29
CA ALA A 297 -6.93 5.29 10.97
C ALA A 297 -6.96 6.43 9.93
N MET A 298 -7.83 7.39 10.14
CA MET A 298 -7.79 8.69 9.50
C MET A 298 -7.24 9.68 10.53
N ILE A 299 -6.08 10.28 10.24
CA ILE A 299 -5.40 11.25 11.11
C ILE A 299 -5.48 12.61 10.43
N ALA A 300 -6.10 13.59 11.08
CA ALA A 300 -6.30 14.92 10.52
C ALA A 300 -5.76 15.99 11.47
N ARG A 301 -5.42 17.17 10.94
CA ARG A 301 -5.17 18.36 11.76
C ARG A 301 -6.40 18.63 12.64
N ALA A 302 -6.19 19.00 13.90
CA ALA A 302 -7.29 19.15 14.87
C ALA A 302 -8.32 20.20 14.46
N GLU A 303 -7.88 21.27 13.81
CA GLU A 303 -8.72 22.35 13.31
C GLU A 303 -9.67 21.93 12.18
N ILE A 304 -9.33 20.87 11.43
CA ILE A 304 -10.17 20.31 10.38
C ILE A 304 -11.21 19.34 10.96
N SER A 305 -10.89 18.66 12.05
CA SER A 305 -11.72 17.63 12.68
C SER A 305 -12.89 18.24 13.48
N THR A 306 -13.79 18.96 12.77
CA THR A 306 -14.86 19.79 13.33
C THR A 306 -16.25 19.16 13.27
N TRP A 307 -16.38 17.94 12.78
CA TRP A 307 -17.68 17.26 12.76
C TRP A 307 -18.22 17.00 14.18
N PRO A 308 -19.56 17.10 14.38
CA PRO A 308 -20.16 16.89 15.69
C PRO A 308 -20.12 15.41 16.09
N PRO A 309 -20.30 15.11 17.37
CA PRO A 309 -20.47 13.73 17.83
C PRO A 309 -21.52 12.98 16.99
N SER A 310 -21.26 11.72 16.67
CA SER A 310 -22.12 10.84 15.88
C SER A 310 -22.28 11.20 14.39
N ALA A 311 -21.58 12.20 13.86
CA ALA A 311 -21.55 12.48 12.40
C ALA A 311 -20.91 11.35 11.60
N HIS A 312 -20.00 10.61 12.23
CA HIS A 312 -19.38 9.39 11.72
C HIS A 312 -19.11 8.43 12.87
N GLY A 313 -19.09 7.13 12.61
CA GLY A 313 -18.92 6.13 13.65
C GLY A 313 -18.49 4.77 13.09
N SER A 314 -17.94 3.94 13.95
CA SER A 314 -17.60 2.54 13.64
C SER A 314 -17.72 1.71 14.92
N THR A 315 -18.51 0.63 14.86
CA THR A 315 -18.65 -0.29 16.01
C THR A 315 -17.32 -0.95 16.38
N PHE A 316 -16.52 -1.36 15.38
CA PHE A 316 -15.25 -2.10 15.61
C PHE A 316 -14.01 -1.24 15.41
N GLY A 317 -14.12 -0.03 14.89
CA GLY A 317 -12.98 0.86 14.66
C GLY A 317 -12.24 1.14 15.96
N GLY A 318 -10.92 0.96 15.94
CA GLY A 318 -10.10 1.05 17.15
C GLY A 318 -10.26 -0.12 18.11
N ASN A 319 -10.61 -1.32 17.61
CA ASN A 319 -10.70 -2.52 18.44
C ASN A 319 -9.51 -2.64 19.40
N PRO A 320 -9.72 -2.89 20.72
CA PRO A 320 -8.65 -2.86 21.71
C PRO A 320 -7.52 -3.86 21.44
N VAL A 321 -7.84 -5.03 20.88
CA VAL A 321 -6.83 -6.04 20.51
C VAL A 321 -6.00 -5.55 19.33
N ALA A 322 -6.64 -4.91 18.35
CA ALA A 322 -5.94 -4.32 17.21
C ALA A 322 -5.09 -3.11 17.62
N CYS A 323 -5.57 -2.28 18.57
CA CYS A 323 -4.79 -1.17 19.14
C CYS A 323 -3.55 -1.67 19.89
N ALA A 324 -3.68 -2.71 20.71
CA ALA A 324 -2.54 -3.33 21.40
C ALA A 324 -1.51 -3.89 20.42
N ALA A 325 -1.97 -4.56 19.35
CA ALA A 325 -1.10 -5.04 18.27
C ALA A 325 -0.38 -3.88 17.56
N ALA A 326 -1.09 -2.77 17.33
CA ALA A 326 -0.53 -1.58 16.66
C ALA A 326 0.54 -0.89 17.52
N LEU A 327 0.30 -0.71 18.82
CA LEU A 327 1.29 -0.17 19.75
C LEU A 327 2.57 -0.98 19.73
N ALA A 328 2.47 -2.32 19.88
CA ALA A 328 3.63 -3.22 19.81
C ALA A 328 4.33 -3.19 18.44
N THR A 329 3.57 -3.02 17.35
CA THR A 329 4.11 -2.88 15.99
C THR A 329 4.91 -1.60 15.85
N ILE A 330 4.34 -0.45 16.27
CA ILE A 330 4.99 0.86 16.16
C ILE A 330 6.27 0.90 16.99
N GLU A 331 6.29 0.31 18.19
CA GLU A 331 7.51 0.19 19.00
C GLU A 331 8.62 -0.56 18.25
N LEU A 332 8.29 -1.65 17.57
CA LEU A 332 9.26 -2.40 16.76
C LEU A 332 9.77 -1.59 15.57
N LEU A 333 8.90 -0.82 14.94
CA LEU A 333 9.28 0.08 13.86
C LEU A 333 10.30 1.13 14.34
N GLU A 334 10.03 1.79 15.46
CA GLU A 334 10.92 2.79 16.06
C GLU A 334 12.24 2.19 16.56
N GLN A 335 12.25 0.92 16.99
CA GLN A 335 13.43 0.22 17.49
C GLN A 335 14.35 -0.33 16.40
N GLY A 336 14.15 0.03 15.14
CA GLY A 336 15.09 -0.25 14.07
C GLY A 336 14.51 -0.84 12.79
N LEU A 337 13.24 -1.24 12.73
CA LEU A 337 12.68 -1.79 11.49
C LEU A 337 12.55 -0.74 10.38
N VAL A 338 12.32 0.52 10.71
CA VAL A 338 12.34 1.62 9.73
C VAL A 338 13.75 1.78 9.13
N GLU A 339 14.77 1.77 9.98
CA GLU A 339 16.16 1.84 9.54
C GLU A 339 16.58 0.62 8.71
N ASN A 340 16.15 -0.59 9.13
CA ASN A 340 16.37 -1.81 8.37
C ASN A 340 15.73 -1.73 6.97
N ALA A 341 14.51 -1.22 6.89
CA ALA A 341 13.83 -1.03 5.60
C ALA A 341 14.60 -0.09 4.66
N ALA A 342 15.19 0.98 5.18
CA ALA A 342 16.04 1.89 4.40
C ALA A 342 17.30 1.18 3.91
N LYS A 343 18.06 0.54 4.82
CA LYS A 343 19.36 -0.09 4.52
C LYS A 343 19.21 -1.31 3.61
N VAL A 344 18.37 -2.27 4.01
CA VAL A 344 18.21 -3.54 3.27
C VAL A 344 17.44 -3.29 1.97
N GLY A 345 16.51 -2.33 1.96
CA GLY A 345 15.80 -1.92 0.75
C GLY A 345 16.73 -1.35 -0.31
N SER A 346 17.73 -0.54 0.07
CA SER A 346 18.76 -0.05 -0.85
C SER A 346 19.55 -1.20 -1.48
N VAL A 347 19.99 -2.17 -0.68
CA VAL A 347 20.70 -3.37 -1.16
C VAL A 347 19.81 -4.19 -2.11
N LEU A 348 18.55 -4.42 -1.74
CA LEU A 348 17.62 -5.16 -2.59
C LEU A 348 17.41 -4.46 -3.94
N LYS A 349 17.20 -3.14 -3.93
CA LYS A 349 17.04 -2.35 -5.16
C LYS A 349 18.28 -2.41 -6.04
N GLU A 350 19.47 -2.25 -5.47
CA GLU A 350 20.75 -2.37 -6.20
C GLU A 350 20.88 -3.74 -6.87
N ARG A 351 20.64 -4.84 -6.13
CA ARG A 351 20.69 -6.20 -6.66
C ARG A 351 19.68 -6.45 -7.77
N LEU A 352 18.45 -5.96 -7.63
CA LEU A 352 17.44 -6.06 -8.68
C LEU A 352 17.79 -5.20 -9.91
N SER A 353 18.34 -4.00 -9.71
CA SER A 353 18.81 -3.14 -10.80
C SER A 353 19.97 -3.76 -11.59
N ALA A 354 20.84 -4.50 -10.92
CA ALA A 354 21.94 -5.21 -11.61
C ALA A 354 21.44 -6.26 -12.61
N LEU A 355 20.21 -6.78 -12.45
CA LEU A 355 19.61 -7.71 -13.41
C LEU A 355 19.24 -7.04 -14.74
N GLN A 356 19.05 -5.72 -14.79
CA GLN A 356 18.73 -5.00 -16.04
C GLN A 356 19.81 -5.15 -17.10
N SER A 357 21.09 -5.20 -16.71
CA SER A 357 22.21 -5.40 -17.64
C SER A 357 22.21 -6.78 -18.30
N ARG A 358 21.62 -7.79 -17.63
CA ARG A 358 21.51 -9.17 -18.14
C ARG A 358 20.21 -9.41 -18.91
N TYR A 359 19.15 -8.71 -18.51
CA TYR A 359 17.78 -8.91 -19.04
C TYR A 359 17.19 -7.61 -19.55
N PRO A 360 17.35 -7.25 -20.82
CA PRO A 360 16.81 -6.03 -21.39
C PRO A 360 15.29 -5.87 -21.26
N ALA A 361 14.57 -6.97 -21.04
CA ALA A 361 13.14 -6.96 -20.75
C ALA A 361 12.79 -6.34 -19.39
N ILE A 362 13.75 -6.19 -18.46
CA ILE A 362 13.58 -5.39 -17.25
C ILE A 362 13.75 -3.92 -17.64
N GLY A 363 12.64 -3.24 -17.84
CA GLY A 363 12.64 -1.85 -18.32
C GLY A 363 12.93 -0.83 -17.22
N ASP A 364 12.48 -1.08 -15.98
CA ASP A 364 12.66 -0.17 -14.85
C ASP A 364 12.69 -0.91 -13.51
N VAL A 365 13.54 -0.44 -12.59
CA VAL A 365 13.58 -0.89 -11.19
C VAL A 365 13.49 0.35 -10.31
N ARG A 366 12.34 0.54 -9.68
CA ARG A 366 12.01 1.73 -8.89
C ARG A 366 11.52 1.39 -7.49
N GLY A 367 11.50 2.35 -6.61
CA GLY A 367 11.00 2.18 -5.24
C GLY A 367 11.87 2.86 -4.21
N LEU A 368 11.37 2.94 -2.97
CA LEU A 368 12.05 3.43 -1.78
C LEU A 368 11.93 2.40 -0.64
N GLY A 369 12.99 2.23 0.12
CA GLY A 369 13.04 1.23 1.19
C GLY A 369 12.69 -0.17 0.69
N LEU A 370 11.78 -0.85 1.36
CA LEU A 370 11.27 -2.18 1.02
C LEU A 370 9.93 -2.13 0.25
N MET A 371 9.74 -1.12 -0.59
CA MET A 371 8.64 -0.98 -1.53
C MET A 371 9.23 -0.85 -2.94
N ILE A 372 9.59 -1.97 -3.57
CA ILE A 372 10.34 -2.00 -4.84
C ILE A 372 9.54 -2.69 -5.93
N GLY A 373 9.46 -2.05 -7.09
CA GLY A 373 8.84 -2.57 -8.31
C GLY A 373 9.88 -2.88 -9.38
N VAL A 374 9.75 -4.05 -10.01
CA VAL A 374 10.50 -4.45 -11.20
C VAL A 374 9.54 -4.49 -12.37
N ASP A 375 9.72 -3.62 -13.33
CA ASP A 375 8.82 -3.44 -14.47
C ASP A 375 9.36 -4.15 -15.71
N PHE A 376 8.49 -4.86 -16.42
CA PHE A 376 8.82 -5.54 -17.66
C PHE A 376 8.28 -4.78 -18.86
N ALA A 377 9.13 -4.57 -19.85
CA ALA A 377 8.81 -3.77 -21.03
C ALA A 377 9.37 -4.39 -22.31
N SER A 378 8.74 -4.04 -23.44
CA SER A 378 9.26 -4.38 -24.75
C SER A 378 10.67 -3.81 -24.99
N THR A 379 11.48 -4.53 -25.74
CA THR A 379 12.87 -4.15 -26.03
C THR A 379 13.01 -3.36 -27.34
N ASP A 380 11.90 -3.00 -27.97
CA ASP A 380 11.85 -2.28 -29.26
C ASP A 380 11.98 -0.74 -29.13
N GLY A 381 12.25 -0.25 -27.94
CA GLY A 381 12.37 1.19 -27.62
C GLY A 381 11.06 1.88 -27.24
N HIS A 382 9.90 1.25 -27.47
CA HIS A 382 8.59 1.83 -27.10
C HIS A 382 8.23 1.66 -25.64
N ARG A 383 8.95 0.82 -24.88
CA ARG A 383 8.69 0.52 -23.46
C ARG A 383 7.25 0.03 -23.19
N ALA A 384 6.65 -0.66 -24.17
CA ALA A 384 5.31 -1.22 -23.99
C ALA A 384 5.29 -2.22 -22.83
N PRO A 385 4.21 -2.26 -22.02
CA PRO A 385 4.12 -3.16 -20.88
C PRO A 385 4.07 -4.64 -21.28
N GLU A 386 4.96 -5.45 -20.75
CA GLU A 386 5.06 -6.91 -21.01
C GLU A 386 4.35 -7.70 -19.90
N ARG A 387 3.01 -7.63 -19.88
CA ARG A 387 2.16 -8.28 -18.87
C ARG A 387 2.34 -9.79 -18.85
N ASN A 388 2.31 -10.43 -20.01
CA ASN A 388 2.41 -11.90 -20.10
C ASN A 388 3.76 -12.40 -19.60
N LEU A 389 4.85 -11.73 -19.94
CA LEU A 389 6.18 -12.05 -19.45
C LEU A 389 6.24 -11.91 -17.93
N ARG A 390 5.75 -10.81 -17.39
CA ARG A 390 5.65 -10.57 -15.95
C ARG A 390 4.91 -11.69 -15.24
N ASP A 391 3.74 -12.12 -15.75
CA ASP A 391 2.92 -13.15 -15.11
C ASP A 391 3.60 -14.53 -15.14
N ARG A 392 4.27 -14.89 -16.24
CA ARG A 392 5.06 -16.12 -16.33
C ARG A 392 6.22 -16.13 -15.34
N ILE A 393 6.97 -15.03 -15.21
CA ILE A 393 8.07 -14.89 -14.24
C ILE A 393 7.54 -14.99 -12.80
N MET A 394 6.39 -14.39 -12.50
CA MET A 394 5.73 -14.48 -11.20
C MET A 394 5.40 -15.92 -10.83
N LEU A 395 4.82 -16.69 -11.75
CA LEU A 395 4.47 -18.10 -11.53
C LEU A 395 5.74 -18.97 -11.39
N LYS A 396 6.78 -18.74 -12.19
CA LYS A 396 8.08 -19.44 -12.04
C LYS A 396 8.74 -19.12 -10.70
N SER A 397 8.62 -17.89 -10.20
CA SER A 397 9.10 -17.53 -8.86
C SER A 397 8.36 -18.31 -7.77
N PHE A 398 7.04 -18.43 -7.89
CA PHE A 398 6.21 -19.25 -6.99
C PHE A 398 6.62 -20.74 -7.02
N GLU A 399 6.84 -21.33 -8.20
CA GLU A 399 7.31 -22.71 -8.36
C GLU A 399 8.65 -22.95 -7.66
N LYS A 400 9.49 -21.91 -7.54
CA LYS A 400 10.77 -21.92 -6.82
C LYS A 400 10.65 -21.58 -5.32
N GLY A 401 9.44 -21.34 -4.84
CA GLY A 401 9.16 -21.02 -3.43
C GLY A 401 9.38 -19.57 -3.04
N LEU A 402 9.38 -18.63 -4.01
CA LEU A 402 9.41 -17.19 -3.77
C LEU A 402 8.02 -16.59 -4.04
N LEU A 403 7.41 -15.99 -3.02
CA LEU A 403 6.11 -15.32 -3.14
C LEU A 403 6.29 -13.86 -3.56
N LEU A 404 5.79 -13.54 -4.75
CA LEU A 404 5.71 -12.19 -5.33
C LEU A 404 4.28 -11.93 -5.81
N LEU A 405 3.89 -10.67 -6.00
CA LEU A 405 2.63 -10.31 -6.66
C LEU A 405 2.87 -9.24 -7.71
N SER A 406 1.97 -9.21 -8.67
CA SER A 406 1.95 -8.17 -9.68
C SER A 406 1.24 -6.90 -9.20
N CYS A 407 1.63 -5.75 -9.77
CA CYS A 407 0.90 -4.48 -9.70
C CYS A 407 1.09 -3.70 -10.99
N GLY A 408 0.32 -2.64 -11.20
CA GLY A 408 0.35 -1.91 -12.46
C GLY A 408 0.07 -2.79 -13.67
N GLU A 409 0.60 -2.40 -14.82
CA GLU A 409 0.42 -3.16 -16.05
C GLU A 409 1.41 -4.31 -16.19
N SER A 410 2.68 -4.09 -15.83
CA SER A 410 3.78 -5.04 -16.06
C SER A 410 4.81 -5.12 -14.92
N THR A 411 4.46 -4.71 -13.71
CA THR A 411 5.37 -4.65 -12.57
C THR A 411 5.20 -5.85 -11.65
N LEU A 412 6.30 -6.47 -11.20
CA LEU A 412 6.36 -7.33 -10.02
C LEU A 412 6.82 -6.50 -8.82
N ARG A 413 6.14 -6.67 -7.70
CA ARG A 413 6.44 -5.94 -6.46
C ARG A 413 7.15 -6.81 -5.45
N PHE A 414 8.14 -6.21 -4.80
CA PHE A 414 8.89 -6.73 -3.67
C PHE A 414 8.58 -5.87 -2.46
N CYS A 415 7.80 -6.41 -1.53
CA CYS A 415 7.45 -5.75 -0.28
C CYS A 415 7.51 -6.73 0.91
N PRO A 416 8.70 -7.30 1.18
CA PRO A 416 8.87 -8.28 2.25
C PRO A 416 8.54 -7.67 3.61
N PRO A 417 8.36 -8.48 4.66
CA PRO A 417 8.39 -8.00 6.04
C PRO A 417 9.64 -7.17 6.31
N LEU A 418 9.54 -6.13 7.16
CA LEU A 418 10.64 -5.19 7.43
C LEU A 418 11.79 -5.80 8.23
N ILE A 419 11.60 -7.02 8.72
CA ILE A 419 12.64 -7.83 9.38
C ILE A 419 13.58 -8.53 8.40
N VAL A 420 13.36 -8.40 7.08
CA VAL A 420 14.18 -9.05 6.04
C VAL A 420 15.65 -8.71 6.23
N GLY A 421 16.51 -9.71 6.11
CA GLY A 421 17.96 -9.57 6.21
C GLY A 421 18.65 -9.77 4.86
N PRO A 422 20.00 -9.55 4.81
CA PRO A 422 20.79 -9.72 3.60
C PRO A 422 20.71 -11.14 3.01
N SER A 423 20.63 -12.18 3.83
CA SER A 423 20.57 -13.58 3.38
C SER A 423 19.28 -13.90 2.65
N GLU A 424 18.15 -13.33 3.13
CA GLU A 424 16.85 -13.46 2.50
C GLU A 424 16.82 -12.70 1.17
N VAL A 425 17.40 -11.52 1.13
CA VAL A 425 17.55 -10.71 -0.09
C VAL A 425 18.35 -11.47 -1.15
N GLU A 426 19.51 -12.03 -0.79
CA GLU A 426 20.34 -12.80 -1.72
C GLU A 426 19.59 -14.01 -2.26
N THR A 427 18.89 -14.74 -1.40
CA THR A 427 18.09 -15.90 -1.80
C THR A 427 16.96 -15.49 -2.74
N ALA A 428 16.21 -14.43 -2.43
CA ALA A 428 15.10 -13.96 -3.25
C ALA A 428 15.56 -13.48 -4.63
N VAL A 429 16.65 -12.71 -4.70
CA VAL A 429 17.21 -12.23 -5.97
C VAL A 429 17.71 -13.39 -6.82
N ARG A 430 18.39 -14.38 -6.23
CA ARG A 430 18.85 -15.59 -6.95
C ARG A 430 17.68 -16.41 -7.50
N LEU A 431 16.61 -16.60 -6.74
CA LEU A 431 15.42 -17.33 -7.20
C LEU A 431 14.68 -16.57 -8.30
N PHE A 432 14.62 -15.26 -8.18
CA PHE A 432 14.02 -14.39 -9.19
C PHE A 432 14.84 -14.40 -10.49
N ASP A 433 16.17 -14.30 -10.41
CA ASP A 433 17.09 -14.43 -11.53
C ASP A 433 16.87 -15.77 -12.28
N GLN A 434 16.82 -16.89 -11.55
CA GLN A 434 16.52 -18.20 -12.12
C GLN A 434 15.13 -18.28 -12.77
N ALA A 435 14.12 -17.60 -12.19
CA ALA A 435 12.78 -17.55 -12.77
C ALA A 435 12.75 -16.79 -14.09
N ILE A 436 13.46 -15.66 -14.19
CA ILE A 436 13.61 -14.88 -15.42
C ILE A 436 14.31 -15.70 -16.49
N GLU A 437 15.48 -16.27 -16.16
CA GLU A 437 16.27 -17.07 -17.11
C GLU A 437 15.47 -18.24 -17.68
N GLN A 438 14.76 -18.99 -16.83
CA GLN A 438 13.94 -20.10 -17.27
C GLN A 438 12.78 -19.63 -18.17
N THR A 439 12.10 -18.53 -17.80
CA THR A 439 10.97 -18.00 -18.57
C THR A 439 11.38 -17.49 -19.95
N LEU A 440 12.58 -16.92 -20.08
CA LEU A 440 13.10 -16.41 -21.35
C LEU A 440 13.62 -17.50 -22.28
N ARG A 441 13.96 -18.70 -21.75
CA ARG A 441 14.35 -19.85 -22.56
C ARG A 441 13.17 -20.65 -23.12
N GLU A 442 11.98 -20.57 -22.49
CA GLU A 442 10.71 -21.16 -22.95
C GLU A 442 10.01 -20.26 -24.01
#